data_5e493f9d6042fc07fa1f5129f4b1c138
#
_entry.id   5e493f9d6042fc07fa1f5129f4b1c138
#
_cell.length_a   1.000
_cell.length_b   1.000
_cell.length_c   1.000
_cell.angle_alpha   90.00
_cell.angle_beta   90.00
_cell.angle_gamma   90.00
#
_symmetry.space_group_name_H-M   'P 1'
#
loop_
_entity.id
_entity.type
_entity.pdbx_description
1 polymer ?
#
loop_
_entity_poly.entity_id
_entity_poly.type
_entity_poly.pdbx_seq_one_letter_code
_entity_poly.pdbx_strand_id
1 'polypeptide(L)'
;LLEQDLPVEELPNQWNARMQALLGLMPPSDREGCLQDIHWAEGLFGYFPSYALGHLISAQLAETLEQAHGPIEALIAAGEEGCLRSWLGQNVWPLGRSVNGEQLVQRVTGRPLSAEPFLAYLRGKVAGLDWS
;
A
#
# COMPACT_ATOMS: atom_id res chain seq x y z
N LEU A 1 18.73 -6.98 9.42
CA LEU A 1 19.69 -6.09 10.09
C LEU A 1 19.39 -6.01 11.60
N LEU A 2 18.36 -5.29 12.00
CA LEU A 2 18.15 -4.96 13.42
C LEU A 2 17.71 -6.16 14.28
N GLU A 3 16.88 -7.05 13.75
CA GLU A 3 16.32 -8.16 14.53
C GLU A 3 17.16 -9.43 14.48
N GLN A 4 17.96 -9.61 13.43
CA GLN A 4 18.75 -10.83 13.19
C GLN A 4 20.26 -10.60 13.27
N ASP A 5 20.68 -9.41 13.68
CA ASP A 5 22.10 -9.01 13.79
C ASP A 5 22.90 -9.30 12.50
N LEU A 6 22.25 -9.06 11.34
CA LEU A 6 22.88 -9.29 10.04
C LEU A 6 24.01 -8.30 9.82
N PRO A 7 25.24 -8.76 9.49
CA PRO A 7 26.32 -7.89 9.09
C PRO A 7 25.94 -7.01 7.89
N VAL A 8 26.35 -5.75 7.90
CA VAL A 8 25.99 -4.79 6.82
C VAL A 8 26.51 -5.27 5.46
N GLU A 9 27.66 -5.92 5.44
CA GLU A 9 28.29 -6.47 4.25
C GLU A 9 27.45 -7.57 3.58
N GLU A 10 26.60 -8.25 4.35
CA GLU A 10 25.69 -9.28 3.83
C GLU A 10 24.37 -8.73 3.28
N LEU A 11 24.12 -7.44 3.46
CA LEU A 11 22.88 -6.82 3.02
C LEU A 11 22.61 -6.98 1.51
N PRO A 12 23.59 -6.75 0.60
CA PRO A 12 23.37 -6.94 -0.83
C PRO A 12 23.00 -8.40 -1.17
N ASN A 13 23.67 -9.36 -0.57
CA ASN A 13 23.40 -10.78 -0.80
C ASN A 13 21.98 -11.16 -0.35
N GLN A 14 21.56 -10.71 0.82
CA GLN A 14 20.22 -10.97 1.35
C GLN A 14 19.14 -10.26 0.53
N TRP A 15 19.40 -9.04 0.08
CA TRP A 15 18.51 -8.33 -0.82
C TRP A 15 18.29 -9.09 -2.12
N ASN A 16 19.39 -9.46 -2.80
CA ASN A 16 19.35 -10.17 -4.06
C ASN A 16 18.66 -11.54 -3.95
N ALA A 17 18.93 -12.28 -2.88
CA ALA A 17 18.27 -13.55 -2.62
C ALA A 17 16.75 -13.38 -2.47
N ARG A 18 16.29 -12.32 -1.79
CA ARG A 18 14.87 -12.04 -1.64
C ARG A 18 14.21 -11.55 -2.92
N MET A 19 14.88 -10.69 -3.69
CA MET A 19 14.38 -10.24 -4.99
C MET A 19 14.21 -11.42 -5.94
N GLN A 20 15.20 -12.33 -5.98
CA GLN A 20 15.12 -13.55 -6.78
C GLN A 20 13.96 -14.46 -6.32
N ALA A 21 13.81 -14.66 -5.01
CA ALA A 21 12.79 -15.57 -4.47
C ALA A 21 11.36 -15.04 -4.66
N LEU A 22 11.16 -13.73 -4.53
CA LEU A 22 9.83 -13.11 -4.54
C LEU A 22 9.39 -12.65 -5.94
N LEU A 23 10.33 -12.18 -6.76
CA LEU A 23 10.04 -11.54 -8.03
C LEU A 23 10.69 -12.25 -9.24
N GLY A 24 11.56 -13.23 -9.00
CA GLY A 24 12.32 -13.88 -10.06
C GLY A 24 13.38 -12.96 -10.70
N LEU A 25 13.71 -11.85 -10.05
CA LEU A 25 14.63 -10.83 -10.57
C LEU A 25 15.92 -10.79 -9.75
N MET A 26 17.03 -10.58 -10.46
CA MET A 26 18.34 -10.35 -9.86
C MET A 26 18.79 -8.94 -10.25
N PRO A 27 18.94 -8.01 -9.29
CA PRO A 27 19.48 -6.68 -9.59
C PRO A 27 20.92 -6.81 -10.16
N PRO A 28 21.27 -6.05 -11.21
CA PRO A 28 22.59 -6.16 -11.84
C PRO A 28 23.70 -5.53 -11.00
N SER A 29 23.36 -4.69 -10.04
CA SER A 29 24.31 -4.05 -9.11
C SER A 29 23.61 -3.63 -7.82
N ASP A 30 24.38 -3.35 -6.77
CA ASP A 30 23.84 -2.81 -5.50
C ASP A 30 23.16 -1.45 -5.70
N ARG A 31 23.65 -0.64 -6.64
CA ARG A 31 23.04 0.64 -7.01
C ARG A 31 21.62 0.47 -7.53
N GLU A 32 21.34 -0.58 -8.26
CA GLU A 32 20.02 -0.91 -8.80
C GLU A 32 19.26 -1.92 -7.93
N GLY A 33 19.87 -2.31 -6.82
CA GLY A 33 19.35 -3.22 -5.81
C GLY A 33 19.12 -2.55 -4.46
N CYS A 34 19.85 -3.00 -3.44
CA CYS A 34 19.64 -2.56 -2.05
C CYS A 34 19.87 -1.06 -1.82
N LEU A 35 20.65 -0.38 -2.66
CA LEU A 35 20.90 1.07 -2.55
C LEU A 35 19.79 1.93 -3.18
N GLN A 36 18.74 1.34 -3.72
CA GLN A 36 17.56 2.08 -4.20
C GLN A 36 16.69 2.61 -3.07
N ASP A 37 16.72 2.00 -1.90
CA ASP A 37 15.97 2.46 -0.74
C ASP A 37 16.70 3.62 -0.05
N ILE A 38 16.31 4.85 -0.37
CA ILE A 38 16.87 6.08 0.20
C ILE A 38 16.54 6.27 1.69
N HIS A 39 15.54 5.57 2.23
CA HIS A 39 15.12 5.72 3.63
C HIS A 39 16.23 5.33 4.59
N TRP A 40 17.08 4.38 4.22
CA TRP A 40 18.22 3.98 5.05
C TRP A 40 19.24 5.11 5.24
N ALA A 41 19.47 5.91 4.19
CA ALA A 41 20.34 7.08 4.26
C ALA A 41 19.80 8.17 5.21
N GLU A 42 18.49 8.22 5.38
CA GLU A 42 17.79 9.13 6.32
C GLU A 42 17.58 8.50 7.71
N GLY A 43 18.11 7.30 7.96
CA GLY A 43 17.92 6.58 9.23
C GLY A 43 16.51 6.02 9.44
N LEU A 44 15.68 5.97 8.41
CA LEU A 44 14.30 5.50 8.45
C LEU A 44 14.22 3.98 8.17
N PHE A 45 14.85 3.20 9.03
CA PHE A 45 14.82 1.74 8.93
C PHE A 45 13.41 1.19 9.16
N GLY A 46 12.96 0.28 8.28
CA GLY A 46 11.62 -0.31 8.36
C GLY A 46 10.49 0.62 7.93
N TYR A 47 10.78 1.81 7.41
CA TYR A 47 9.75 2.77 6.98
C TYR A 47 9.08 2.37 5.66
N PHE A 48 9.81 1.83 4.70
CA PHE A 48 9.31 1.52 3.36
C PHE A 48 8.03 0.67 3.35
N PRO A 49 7.85 -0.35 4.21
CA PRO A 49 6.61 -1.13 4.29
C PRO A 49 5.35 -0.31 4.62
N SER A 50 5.49 0.88 5.24
CA SER A 50 4.35 1.74 5.56
C SER A 50 3.60 2.24 4.32
N TYR A 51 4.27 2.34 3.16
CA TYR A 51 3.61 2.66 1.89
C TYR A 51 2.65 1.55 1.45
N ALA A 52 3.08 0.28 1.58
CA ALA A 52 2.20 -0.84 1.29
C ALA A 52 0.96 -0.84 2.21
N LEU A 53 1.15 -0.59 3.51
CA LEU A 53 0.04 -0.45 4.45
C LEU A 53 -0.93 0.68 4.03
N GLY A 54 -0.40 1.81 3.58
CA GLY A 54 -1.21 2.92 3.06
C GLY A 54 -2.07 2.50 1.86
N HIS A 55 -1.50 1.71 0.94
CA HIS A 55 -2.26 1.17 -0.20
C HIS A 55 -3.34 0.19 0.23
N LEU A 56 -3.07 -0.69 1.19
CA LEU A 56 -4.07 -1.63 1.71
C LEU A 56 -5.23 -0.89 2.38
N ILE A 57 -4.92 0.11 3.22
CA ILE A 57 -5.91 0.94 3.90
C ILE A 57 -6.79 1.69 2.88
N SER A 58 -6.16 2.38 1.92
CA SER A 58 -6.89 3.16 0.93
C SER A 58 -7.79 2.30 0.05
N ALA A 59 -7.33 1.12 -0.36
CA ALA A 59 -8.14 0.19 -1.16
C ALA A 59 -9.38 -0.32 -0.38
N GLN A 60 -9.21 -0.63 0.91
CA GLN A 60 -10.33 -1.08 1.73
C GLN A 60 -11.33 0.05 2.05
N LEU A 61 -10.86 1.28 2.23
CA LEU A 61 -11.72 2.44 2.36
C LEU A 61 -12.48 2.73 1.04
N ALA A 62 -11.79 2.65 -0.10
CA ALA A 62 -12.39 2.82 -1.42
C ALA A 62 -13.51 1.80 -1.66
N GLU A 63 -13.26 0.52 -1.40
CA GLU A 63 -14.27 -0.53 -1.52
C GLU A 63 -15.52 -0.22 -0.67
N THR A 64 -15.32 0.25 0.56
CA THR A 64 -16.44 0.60 1.46
C THR A 64 -17.23 1.80 0.95
N LEU A 65 -16.56 2.80 0.40
CA LEU A 65 -17.18 3.95 -0.23
C LEU A 65 -17.98 3.53 -1.47
N GLU A 66 -17.41 2.71 -2.33
CA GLU A 66 -18.06 2.20 -3.54
C GLU A 66 -19.31 1.36 -3.23
N GLN A 67 -19.28 0.57 -2.16
CA GLN A 67 -20.47 -0.15 -1.69
C GLN A 67 -21.62 0.77 -1.29
N ALA A 68 -21.30 1.97 -0.79
CA ALA A 68 -22.31 2.94 -0.35
C ALA A 68 -22.80 3.87 -1.47
N HIS A 69 -21.94 4.22 -2.42
CA HIS A 69 -22.19 5.31 -3.38
C HIS A 69 -22.01 4.92 -4.85
N GLY A 70 -21.55 3.71 -5.13
CA GLY A 70 -21.21 3.26 -6.49
C GLY A 70 -19.73 3.49 -6.85
N PRO A 71 -19.31 3.05 -8.03
CA PRO A 71 -17.91 3.09 -8.47
C PRO A 71 -17.33 4.50 -8.46
N ILE A 72 -16.15 4.68 -7.86
CA ILE A 72 -15.45 5.98 -7.77
C ILE A 72 -15.23 6.59 -9.16
N GLU A 73 -14.87 5.78 -10.15
CA GLU A 73 -14.66 6.23 -11.53
C GLU A 73 -15.94 6.83 -12.14
N ALA A 74 -17.10 6.24 -11.83
CA ALA A 74 -18.40 6.75 -12.30
C ALA A 74 -18.76 8.08 -11.61
N LEU A 75 -18.49 8.20 -10.31
CA LEU A 75 -18.71 9.45 -9.57
C LEU A 75 -17.85 10.59 -10.12
N ILE A 76 -16.57 10.30 -10.40
CA ILE A 76 -15.65 11.28 -11.01
C ILE A 76 -16.12 11.67 -12.41
N ALA A 77 -16.50 10.70 -13.24
CA ALA A 77 -16.99 10.97 -14.60
C ALA A 77 -18.27 11.80 -14.63
N ALA A 78 -19.10 11.69 -13.57
CA ALA A 78 -20.31 12.47 -13.40
C ALA A 78 -20.07 13.86 -12.79
N GLY A 79 -18.85 14.19 -12.35
CA GLY A 79 -18.53 15.43 -11.63
C GLY A 79 -19.06 15.45 -10.19
N GLU A 80 -19.21 14.27 -9.59
CA GLU A 80 -19.76 14.08 -8.24
C GLU A 80 -18.68 13.85 -7.18
N GLU A 81 -17.46 14.41 -7.37
CA GLU A 81 -16.35 14.28 -6.42
C GLU A 81 -16.70 14.82 -5.01
N GLY A 82 -17.69 15.69 -4.92
CA GLY A 82 -18.25 16.16 -3.65
C GLY A 82 -18.73 15.02 -2.75
N CYS A 83 -19.22 13.91 -3.34
CA CYS A 83 -19.63 12.73 -2.61
C CYS A 83 -18.44 12.08 -1.87
N LEU A 84 -17.30 11.92 -2.57
CA LEU A 84 -16.06 11.36 -2.01
C LEU A 84 -15.56 12.20 -0.83
N ARG A 85 -15.51 13.54 -1.02
CA ARG A 85 -15.10 14.48 0.02
C ARG A 85 -16.02 14.42 1.23
N SER A 86 -17.33 14.38 1.00
CA SER A 86 -18.32 14.32 2.09
C SER A 86 -18.19 13.04 2.88
N TRP A 87 -18.04 11.90 2.20
CA TRP A 87 -17.87 10.60 2.85
C TRP A 87 -16.60 10.55 3.71
N LEU A 88 -15.45 11.00 3.17
CA LEU A 88 -14.20 11.11 3.92
C LEU A 88 -14.33 12.06 5.12
N GLY A 89 -15.01 13.20 4.92
CA GLY A 89 -15.27 14.20 5.96
C GLY A 89 -16.13 13.69 7.10
N GLN A 90 -17.00 12.74 6.85
CA GLN A 90 -17.88 12.16 7.87
C GLN A 90 -17.28 10.95 8.57
N ASN A 91 -16.53 10.12 7.83
CA ASN A 91 -16.11 8.80 8.32
C ASN A 91 -14.63 8.71 8.68
N VAL A 92 -13.75 9.50 8.06
CA VAL A 92 -12.30 9.37 8.21
C VAL A 92 -11.69 10.57 8.94
N TRP A 93 -11.87 11.78 8.43
CA TRP A 93 -11.19 12.96 8.96
C TRP A 93 -11.49 13.30 10.43
N PRO A 94 -12.71 13.09 10.96
CA PRO A 94 -12.99 13.37 12.37
C PRO A 94 -12.19 12.49 13.33
N LEU A 95 -11.71 11.33 12.85
CA LEU A 95 -10.90 10.44 13.66
C LEU A 95 -9.46 10.99 13.85
N GLY A 96 -8.94 11.72 12.86
CA GLY A 96 -7.62 12.35 12.91
C GLY A 96 -6.53 11.38 13.34
N ARG A 97 -5.74 11.77 14.34
CA ARG A 97 -4.70 10.93 14.98
C ARG A 97 -5.13 10.25 16.29
N SER A 98 -6.43 10.25 16.57
CA SER A 98 -6.95 9.60 17.80
C SER A 98 -6.94 8.07 17.73
N VAL A 99 -6.71 7.51 16.55
CA VAL A 99 -6.68 6.06 16.28
C VAL A 99 -5.47 5.71 15.41
N ASN A 100 -4.99 4.48 15.51
CA ASN A 100 -4.01 3.94 14.55
C ASN A 100 -4.69 3.45 13.27
N GLY A 101 -3.89 3.05 12.25
CA GLY A 101 -4.41 2.65 10.94
C GLY A 101 -5.37 1.45 10.99
N GLU A 102 -5.09 0.44 11.80
CA GLU A 102 -5.95 -0.73 11.96
C GLU A 102 -7.29 -0.35 12.61
N GLN A 103 -7.25 0.46 13.66
CA GLN A 103 -8.44 0.97 14.33
C GLN A 103 -9.28 1.85 13.43
N LEU A 104 -8.64 2.66 12.57
CA LEU A 104 -9.33 3.47 11.56
C LEU A 104 -10.09 2.57 10.59
N VAL A 105 -9.40 1.61 9.99
CA VAL A 105 -10.02 0.65 9.07
C VAL A 105 -11.19 -0.08 9.74
N GLN A 106 -10.98 -0.64 10.92
CA GLN A 106 -12.03 -1.36 11.65
C GLN A 106 -13.26 -0.48 11.94
N ARG A 107 -13.04 0.79 12.30
CA ARG A 107 -14.16 1.72 12.61
C ARG A 107 -14.93 2.12 11.36
N VAL A 108 -14.23 2.41 10.27
CA VAL A 108 -14.84 2.93 9.05
C VAL A 108 -15.47 1.82 8.21
N THR A 109 -14.83 0.65 8.15
CA THR A 109 -15.24 -0.45 7.27
C THR A 109 -15.97 -1.58 7.99
N GLY A 110 -15.93 -1.61 9.33
CA GLY A 110 -16.50 -2.69 10.15
C GLY A 110 -15.68 -3.99 10.12
N ARG A 111 -14.54 -4.02 9.43
CA ARG A 111 -13.72 -5.22 9.20
C ARG A 111 -12.25 -4.94 9.53
N PRO A 112 -11.47 -5.97 9.95
CA PRO A 112 -10.03 -5.82 10.12
C PRO A 112 -9.34 -5.50 8.78
N LEU A 113 -8.12 -4.95 8.86
CA LEU A 113 -7.30 -4.68 7.68
C LEU A 113 -7.05 -5.97 6.89
N SER A 114 -7.29 -5.91 5.57
CA SER A 114 -7.13 -7.02 4.65
C SER A 114 -6.41 -6.58 3.37
N ALA A 115 -5.62 -7.48 2.80
CA ALA A 115 -5.00 -7.26 1.49
C ALA A 115 -5.96 -7.48 0.31
N GLU A 116 -7.08 -8.18 0.50
CA GLU A 116 -7.98 -8.59 -0.59
C GLU A 116 -8.51 -7.43 -1.44
N PRO A 117 -8.98 -6.30 -0.87
CA PRO A 117 -9.44 -5.18 -1.70
C PRO A 117 -8.34 -4.63 -2.63
N PHE A 118 -7.11 -4.53 -2.13
CA PHE A 118 -5.98 -4.06 -2.93
C PHE A 118 -5.58 -5.08 -4.01
N LEU A 119 -5.56 -6.36 -3.67
CA LEU A 119 -5.29 -7.42 -4.64
C LEU A 119 -6.39 -7.51 -5.72
N ALA A 120 -7.65 -7.34 -5.35
CA ALA A 120 -8.75 -7.29 -6.30
C ALA A 120 -8.60 -6.10 -7.27
N TYR A 121 -8.26 -4.93 -6.76
CA TYR A 121 -7.97 -3.75 -7.58
C TYR A 121 -6.81 -4.00 -8.55
N LEU A 122 -5.69 -4.58 -8.10
CA LEU A 122 -4.55 -4.90 -8.96
C LEU A 122 -4.91 -5.94 -10.03
N ARG A 123 -5.63 -7.00 -9.66
CA ARG A 123 -6.11 -8.02 -10.64
C ARG A 123 -6.98 -7.39 -11.71
N GLY A 124 -7.88 -6.49 -11.35
CA GLY A 124 -8.72 -5.74 -12.30
C GLY A 124 -7.89 -4.90 -13.27
N LYS A 125 -6.87 -4.21 -12.76
CA LYS A 125 -5.94 -3.43 -13.59
C LYS A 125 -5.16 -4.29 -14.58
N VAL A 126 -4.60 -5.40 -14.10
CA VAL A 126 -3.80 -6.32 -14.93
C VAL A 126 -4.65 -7.04 -15.98
N ALA A 127 -5.88 -7.44 -15.64
CA ALA A 127 -6.78 -8.10 -16.56
C ALA A 127 -7.18 -7.23 -17.78
N GLY A 128 -7.09 -5.90 -17.65
CA GLY A 128 -7.35 -4.96 -18.74
C GLY A 128 -6.14 -4.66 -19.63
N LEU A 129 -4.96 -5.22 -19.33
CA LEU A 129 -3.74 -4.99 -20.09
C LEU A 129 -3.58 -6.07 -21.18
N ASP A 130 -3.33 -5.62 -22.40
CA ASP A 130 -2.91 -6.52 -23.48
C ASP A 130 -1.39 -6.73 -23.38
N TRP A 131 -0.99 -7.98 -23.14
CA TRP A 131 0.42 -8.37 -23.00
C TRP A 131 1.00 -8.95 -24.31
N SER A 132 0.30 -8.76 -25.44
CA SER A 132 0.77 -9.23 -26.76
C SER A 132 1.89 -8.38 -27.36
#